data_1320560ecd6940ed8b6ad0278ba7d02f
#
_entry.id   1320560ecd6940ed8b6ad0278ba7d02f
#
_cell.length_a   1.000
_cell.length_b   1.000
_cell.length_c   1.000
_cell.angle_alpha   90.00
_cell.angle_beta   90.00
_cell.angle_gamma   90.00
#
_symmetry.space_group_name_H-M   'P 1'
#
loop_
_entity.id
_entity.type
_entity.pdbx_description
1 polymer ?
#
loop_
_entity_poly.entity_id
_entity_poly.type
_entity_poly.pdbx_seq_one_letter_code
_entity_poly.pdbx_strand_id
1 'polypeptide(L)'
;GAYKELNRITDRHWRDIKKKEIKNLIKATTGLFFESLSDVEIAAAGDDIKINFEAINRSPVDINLKKIVLLDNEIPINYSLINNQFFRKEISFSVPDDLKISEKYWLVNKPSFGTYSIDDLKDLGAPDNSSAFISKFYFEIEGHEVTYSSPLENKTNNPTKGDDYKTFSVGNPIYINPKNEMELFVNSNKKDIEIEVIAGKDNYSSNITIDAPAGVKYSPEFHAVSFERKGEKKTLKFEIDLSGQKDTNYDIKFRASDENKSYNRGIDFINYDHIPLQTRFPESSVSIKKFNLNSKSKKIAYLMGPGDLVPQSLGLVGYQVDLLTNEQINLKTLRKYDALIFGVRAFNVDKSLTQLKPQIMSYIEEGGNVIVQYNTSSRWNNLDLNSFLPHNLNISRNRVSEENAPVTILNANHPALNTPNKISLNDFDGWVQERGLYFPNEWSVNYETLITSNDKGEKPNDGGILISKIGK
;
A
#
# COMPACT_ATOMS: atom_id res chain seq x y z
N GLY A 1 -45.46 -4.37 21.92
CA GLY A 1 -45.60 -2.94 22.02
C GLY A 1 -45.05 -2.16 20.85
N ALA A 2 -44.23 -1.15 21.10
CA ALA A 2 -43.76 -0.14 20.14
C ALA A 2 -43.18 -0.72 18.84
N TYR A 3 -42.39 -1.80 18.89
CA TYR A 3 -41.83 -2.42 17.69
C TYR A 3 -42.88 -2.83 16.63
N LYS A 4 -44.04 -3.32 17.07
CA LYS A 4 -45.15 -3.69 16.16
C LYS A 4 -45.80 -2.45 15.55
N GLU A 5 -45.95 -1.38 16.31
CA GLU A 5 -46.57 -0.12 15.85
C GLU A 5 -45.76 0.55 14.73
N LEU A 6 -44.44 0.33 14.67
CA LEU A 6 -43.59 0.84 13.58
C LEU A 6 -43.99 0.32 12.20
N ASN A 7 -44.72 -0.82 12.11
CA ASN A 7 -45.23 -1.31 10.83
C ASN A 7 -46.30 -0.38 10.22
N ARG A 8 -46.90 0.51 10.99
CA ARG A 8 -47.89 1.51 10.54
C ARG A 8 -47.25 2.72 9.85
N ILE A 9 -45.92 2.90 9.98
CA ILE A 9 -45.20 3.95 9.27
C ILE A 9 -45.22 3.59 7.78
N THR A 10 -45.84 4.43 6.97
CA THR A 10 -45.99 4.22 5.51
C THR A 10 -44.66 4.44 4.77
N ASP A 11 -43.89 5.44 5.20
CA ASP A 11 -42.59 5.71 4.63
C ASP A 11 -41.59 4.59 5.01
N ARG A 12 -41.09 3.88 3.98
CA ARG A 12 -40.21 2.72 4.17
C ARG A 12 -38.89 3.11 4.81
N HIS A 13 -38.29 4.23 4.41
CA HIS A 13 -36.99 4.69 4.92
C HIS A 13 -37.06 4.96 6.43
N TRP A 14 -38.04 5.75 6.87
CA TRP A 14 -38.20 6.05 8.28
C TRP A 14 -38.62 4.82 9.09
N ARG A 15 -39.45 3.99 8.55
CA ARG A 15 -39.82 2.73 9.19
C ARG A 15 -38.62 1.84 9.47
N ASP A 16 -37.74 1.68 8.49
CA ASP A 16 -36.56 0.81 8.61
C ASP A 16 -35.53 1.41 9.61
N ILE A 17 -35.31 2.72 9.59
CA ILE A 17 -34.50 3.43 10.59
C ILE A 17 -35.05 3.22 12.00
N LYS A 18 -36.34 3.47 12.21
CA LYS A 18 -36.95 3.37 13.55
C LYS A 18 -37.01 1.92 14.04
N LYS A 19 -37.17 0.94 13.16
CA LYS A 19 -37.02 -0.47 13.51
C LYS A 19 -35.62 -0.82 13.98
N LYS A 20 -34.59 -0.30 13.29
CA LYS A 20 -33.18 -0.51 13.71
C LYS A 20 -32.91 0.13 15.08
N GLU A 21 -33.37 1.36 15.29
CA GLU A 21 -33.20 2.07 16.57
C GLU A 21 -33.85 1.31 17.73
N ILE A 22 -35.10 0.88 17.59
CA ILE A 22 -35.80 0.16 18.65
C ILE A 22 -35.21 -1.24 18.92
N LYS A 23 -34.72 -1.92 17.86
CA LYS A 23 -33.97 -3.18 18.06
C LYS A 23 -32.72 -2.96 18.87
N ASN A 24 -31.95 -1.90 18.57
CA ASN A 24 -30.75 -1.56 19.35
C ASN A 24 -31.09 -1.22 20.81
N LEU A 25 -32.21 -0.52 21.03
CA LEU A 25 -32.69 -0.21 22.38
C LEU A 25 -33.09 -1.50 23.13
N ILE A 26 -33.80 -2.43 22.52
CA ILE A 26 -34.15 -3.73 23.11
C ILE A 26 -32.86 -4.49 23.49
N LYS A 27 -31.90 -4.58 22.56
CA LYS A 27 -30.60 -5.24 22.81
C LYS A 27 -29.87 -4.62 24.00
N ALA A 28 -29.83 -3.27 24.07
CA ALA A 28 -29.14 -2.55 25.13
C ALA A 28 -29.84 -2.72 26.51
N THR A 29 -31.16 -2.58 26.55
CA THR A 29 -31.92 -2.67 27.82
C THR A 29 -31.99 -4.08 28.39
N THR A 30 -31.91 -5.11 27.58
CA THR A 30 -31.81 -6.51 28.02
C THR A 30 -30.37 -6.95 28.27
N GLY A 31 -29.36 -6.14 27.97
CA GLY A 31 -27.96 -6.55 28.01
C GLY A 31 -27.69 -7.79 27.15
N LEU A 32 -28.48 -7.97 26.08
CA LEU A 32 -28.32 -9.08 25.16
C LEU A 32 -27.05 -8.89 24.34
N PHE A 33 -26.10 -9.82 24.46
CA PHE A 33 -24.90 -9.87 23.66
C PHE A 33 -24.88 -11.15 22.83
N PHE A 34 -24.40 -11.09 21.61
CA PHE A 34 -24.21 -12.24 20.73
C PHE A 34 -23.15 -11.90 19.69
N GLU A 35 -22.38 -12.91 19.26
CA GLU A 35 -21.33 -12.81 18.26
C GLU A 35 -21.16 -14.11 17.48
N SER A 36 -20.53 -14.00 16.30
CA SER A 36 -20.16 -15.14 15.46
C SER A 36 -18.64 -15.06 15.24
N LEU A 37 -17.93 -16.09 15.67
CA LEU A 37 -16.46 -16.10 15.71
C LEU A 37 -15.92 -17.23 14.86
N SER A 38 -15.00 -16.90 13.94
CA SER A 38 -14.19 -17.86 13.19
C SER A 38 -12.89 -18.16 13.94
N ASP A 39 -12.43 -19.41 13.86
CA ASP A 39 -11.12 -19.82 14.37
C ASP A 39 -9.95 -19.24 13.54
N VAL A 40 -10.23 -18.74 12.33
CA VAL A 40 -9.25 -18.13 11.42
C VAL A 40 -9.71 -16.76 10.94
N GLU A 41 -8.74 -15.87 10.65
CA GLU A 41 -9.01 -14.55 10.09
C GLU A 41 -9.32 -14.60 8.60
N ILE A 42 -8.61 -15.46 7.86
CA ILE A 42 -8.73 -15.62 6.40
C ILE A 42 -8.85 -17.10 6.09
N ALA A 43 -9.79 -17.47 5.24
CA ALA A 43 -9.89 -18.81 4.68
C ALA A 43 -10.03 -18.77 3.16
N ALA A 44 -9.50 -19.77 2.47
CA ALA A 44 -9.71 -19.91 1.05
C ALA A 44 -11.11 -20.47 0.75
N ALA A 45 -11.61 -20.21 -0.45
CA ALA A 45 -12.80 -20.91 -0.94
C ALA A 45 -12.55 -22.43 -0.91
N GLY A 46 -13.51 -23.19 -0.39
CA GLY A 46 -13.42 -24.64 -0.18
C GLY A 46 -12.67 -25.07 1.09
N ASP A 47 -12.28 -24.14 1.97
CA ASP A 47 -11.72 -24.49 3.29
C ASP A 47 -12.82 -24.84 4.30
N ASP A 48 -12.51 -25.75 5.21
CA ASP A 48 -13.33 -26.00 6.40
C ASP A 48 -12.84 -25.15 7.56
N ILE A 49 -13.73 -24.36 8.14
CA ILE A 49 -13.46 -23.51 9.30
C ILE A 49 -14.37 -23.89 10.46
N LYS A 50 -13.95 -23.53 11.67
CA LYS A 50 -14.80 -23.64 12.85
C LYS A 50 -15.44 -22.29 13.13
N ILE A 51 -16.73 -22.30 13.33
CA ILE A 51 -17.48 -21.11 13.72
C ILE A 51 -18.11 -21.36 15.09
N ASN A 52 -17.81 -20.47 16.02
CA ASN A 52 -18.38 -20.45 17.34
C ASN A 52 -19.41 -19.33 17.44
N PHE A 53 -20.66 -19.68 17.74
CA PHE A 53 -21.73 -18.73 18.04
C PHE A 53 -21.84 -18.58 19.54
N GLU A 54 -21.79 -17.34 20.01
CA GLU A 54 -21.98 -17.03 21.43
C GLU A 54 -23.20 -16.12 21.63
N ALA A 55 -23.91 -16.31 22.72
CA ALA A 55 -24.98 -15.41 23.14
C ALA A 55 -25.11 -15.43 24.68
N ILE A 56 -25.45 -14.26 25.24
CA ILE A 56 -25.75 -14.10 26.65
C ILE A 56 -26.85 -13.08 26.88
N ASN A 57 -27.80 -13.42 27.77
CA ASN A 57 -28.82 -12.52 28.31
C ASN A 57 -28.35 -12.01 29.69
N ARG A 58 -28.29 -10.69 29.89
CA ARG A 58 -27.89 -10.08 31.16
C ARG A 58 -29.07 -9.39 31.86
N SER A 59 -30.28 -9.96 31.68
CA SER A 59 -31.51 -9.43 32.27
C SER A 59 -32.43 -10.56 32.76
N PRO A 60 -33.44 -10.24 33.56
CA PRO A 60 -34.47 -11.25 33.92
C PRO A 60 -35.52 -11.44 32.81
N VAL A 61 -35.38 -10.79 31.66
CA VAL A 61 -36.33 -10.93 30.54
C VAL A 61 -36.21 -12.29 29.90
N ASP A 62 -37.34 -12.92 29.56
CA ASP A 62 -37.35 -14.21 28.85
C ASP A 62 -36.89 -14.04 27.41
N ILE A 63 -35.77 -14.64 27.06
CA ILE A 63 -35.16 -14.61 25.74
C ILE A 63 -34.81 -16.01 25.28
N ASN A 64 -35.45 -16.44 24.19
CA ASN A 64 -35.17 -17.70 23.54
C ASN A 64 -34.44 -17.50 22.21
N LEU A 65 -33.27 -18.15 22.05
CA LEU A 65 -32.59 -18.22 20.76
C LEU A 65 -33.19 -19.37 19.96
N LYS A 66 -33.99 -19.09 18.95
CA LYS A 66 -34.69 -20.09 18.15
C LYS A 66 -33.76 -20.77 17.14
N LYS A 67 -33.05 -19.98 16.38
CA LYS A 67 -32.14 -20.43 15.30
C LYS A 67 -31.11 -19.39 14.95
N ILE A 68 -30.06 -19.85 14.28
CA ILE A 68 -29.08 -19.02 13.64
C ILE A 68 -29.06 -19.36 12.13
N VAL A 69 -28.97 -18.37 11.28
CA VAL A 69 -28.85 -18.58 9.83
C VAL A 69 -27.55 -17.94 9.37
N LEU A 70 -26.68 -18.75 8.77
CA LEU A 70 -25.41 -18.30 8.15
C LEU A 70 -25.49 -18.60 6.66
N LEU A 71 -25.43 -17.56 5.83
CA LEU A 71 -25.78 -17.66 4.42
C LEU A 71 -27.19 -18.30 4.30
N ASP A 72 -27.28 -19.44 3.60
CA ASP A 72 -28.53 -20.19 3.44
C ASP A 72 -28.66 -21.39 4.41
N ASN A 73 -27.67 -21.57 5.30
CA ASN A 73 -27.67 -22.68 6.27
C ASN A 73 -28.41 -22.29 7.54
N GLU A 74 -29.51 -22.97 7.81
CA GLU A 74 -30.29 -22.83 9.05
C GLU A 74 -29.77 -23.77 10.11
N ILE A 75 -29.43 -23.23 11.28
CA ILE A 75 -28.94 -23.98 12.45
C ILE A 75 -30.01 -23.86 13.53
N PRO A 76 -30.84 -24.88 13.76
CA PRO A 76 -31.83 -24.86 14.81
C PRO A 76 -31.18 -24.93 16.19
N ILE A 77 -31.62 -24.10 17.12
CA ILE A 77 -31.06 -23.96 18.47
C ILE A 77 -32.11 -24.28 19.54
N ASN A 78 -33.19 -23.51 19.58
CA ASN A 78 -34.30 -23.65 20.56
C ASN A 78 -33.79 -23.65 22.02
N TYR A 79 -33.02 -22.61 22.39
CA TYR A 79 -32.40 -22.52 23.73
C TYR A 79 -32.87 -21.25 24.47
N SER A 80 -33.38 -21.44 25.70
CA SER A 80 -33.70 -20.32 26.61
C SER A 80 -32.41 -19.76 27.21
N LEU A 81 -32.10 -18.49 26.96
CA LEU A 81 -30.91 -17.83 27.47
C LEU A 81 -31.08 -17.53 28.97
N ILE A 82 -30.44 -18.32 29.80
CA ILE A 82 -30.43 -18.14 31.25
C ILE A 82 -29.66 -16.88 31.61
N ASN A 83 -30.21 -16.05 32.51
CA ASN A 83 -29.56 -14.79 32.93
C ASN A 83 -28.10 -15.00 33.36
N ASN A 84 -27.18 -14.22 32.78
CA ASN A 84 -25.74 -14.26 33.02
C ASN A 84 -25.03 -15.60 32.73
N GLN A 85 -25.62 -16.45 31.90
CA GLN A 85 -24.97 -17.66 31.42
C GLN A 85 -24.74 -17.60 29.92
N PHE A 86 -23.51 -17.94 29.50
CA PHE A 86 -23.16 -17.98 28.08
C PHE A 86 -23.76 -19.20 27.41
N PHE A 87 -24.49 -19.00 26.34
CA PHE A 87 -24.75 -20.00 25.33
C PHE A 87 -23.56 -20.05 24.38
N ARG A 88 -23.09 -21.25 24.02
CA ARG A 88 -22.04 -21.47 23.01
C ARG A 88 -22.41 -22.61 22.10
N LYS A 89 -22.17 -22.46 20.82
CA LYS A 89 -22.37 -23.50 19.80
C LYS A 89 -21.29 -23.42 18.75
N GLU A 90 -20.44 -24.44 18.66
CA GLU A 90 -19.46 -24.61 17.60
C GLU A 90 -20.04 -25.44 16.46
N ILE A 91 -19.74 -25.09 15.23
CA ILE A 91 -19.99 -25.84 14.01
C ILE A 91 -18.75 -25.88 13.13
N SER A 92 -18.63 -26.95 12.32
CA SER A 92 -17.78 -26.94 11.15
C SER A 92 -18.53 -26.32 9.96
N PHE A 93 -17.90 -25.48 9.21
CA PHE A 93 -18.51 -24.80 8.07
C PHE A 93 -17.55 -24.79 6.89
N SER A 94 -17.98 -25.32 5.76
CA SER A 94 -17.21 -25.28 4.51
C SER A 94 -17.45 -23.96 3.79
N VAL A 95 -16.40 -23.19 3.57
CA VAL A 95 -16.45 -21.92 2.81
C VAL A 95 -16.86 -22.24 1.37
N PRO A 96 -17.94 -21.66 0.83
CA PRO A 96 -18.37 -21.96 -0.54
C PRO A 96 -17.27 -21.72 -1.58
N ASP A 97 -17.18 -22.61 -2.56
CA ASP A 97 -16.13 -22.61 -3.59
C ASP A 97 -16.25 -21.46 -4.60
N ASP A 98 -17.41 -20.86 -4.74
CA ASP A 98 -17.73 -19.80 -5.70
C ASP A 98 -17.61 -18.38 -5.12
N LEU A 99 -17.20 -18.28 -3.87
CA LEU A 99 -17.02 -16.98 -3.23
C LEU A 99 -15.84 -16.22 -3.82
N LYS A 100 -16.08 -14.94 -4.05
CA LYS A 100 -15.04 -14.01 -4.48
C LYS A 100 -14.13 -13.67 -3.29
N ILE A 101 -12.85 -13.44 -3.61
CA ILE A 101 -11.87 -12.91 -2.66
C ILE A 101 -12.34 -11.57 -2.08
N SER A 102 -12.11 -11.37 -0.79
CA SER A 102 -12.52 -10.16 -0.05
C SER A 102 -11.56 -9.00 -0.29
N GLU A 103 -11.37 -8.62 -1.57
CA GLU A 103 -10.61 -7.40 -1.89
C GLU A 103 -11.39 -6.16 -1.44
N LYS A 104 -10.70 -5.09 -1.07
CA LYS A 104 -11.33 -3.82 -0.69
C LYS A 104 -12.21 -3.31 -1.82
N TYR A 105 -13.46 -2.91 -1.52
CA TYR A 105 -14.46 -2.56 -2.54
C TYR A 105 -13.97 -1.46 -3.50
N TRP A 106 -13.12 -0.54 -3.03
CA TRP A 106 -12.53 0.51 -3.86
C TRP A 106 -11.28 0.07 -4.64
N LEU A 107 -10.76 -1.15 -4.41
CA LEU A 107 -9.60 -1.74 -5.10
C LEU A 107 -9.97 -2.92 -5.99
N VAL A 108 -11.24 -3.34 -6.01
CA VAL A 108 -11.74 -4.42 -6.90
C VAL A 108 -11.48 -4.06 -8.35
N ASN A 109 -11.79 -2.83 -8.72
CA ASN A 109 -11.48 -2.28 -10.04
C ASN A 109 -10.19 -1.46 -9.98
N LYS A 110 -9.37 -1.56 -11.03
CA LYS A 110 -8.17 -0.74 -11.13
C LYS A 110 -8.56 0.74 -11.09
N PRO A 111 -8.01 1.54 -10.18
CA PRO A 111 -8.31 2.96 -10.13
C PRO A 111 -7.82 3.66 -11.40
N SER A 112 -8.57 4.64 -11.87
CA SER A 112 -8.10 5.58 -12.86
C SER A 112 -7.38 6.74 -12.18
N PHE A 113 -6.82 7.64 -12.98
CA PHE A 113 -6.14 8.81 -12.45
C PHE A 113 -7.09 9.67 -11.59
N GLY A 114 -6.76 9.78 -10.30
CA GLY A 114 -7.51 10.59 -9.33
C GLY A 114 -8.89 10.08 -8.92
N THR A 115 -9.35 8.89 -9.40
CA THR A 115 -10.67 8.36 -9.04
C THR A 115 -10.67 6.84 -8.87
N TYR A 116 -11.56 6.36 -7.99
CA TYR A 116 -11.86 4.94 -7.82
C TYR A 116 -13.20 4.61 -8.51
N SER A 117 -13.31 3.41 -9.09
CA SER A 117 -14.53 2.87 -9.64
C SER A 117 -15.16 1.90 -8.64
N ILE A 118 -16.36 2.20 -8.17
CA ILE A 118 -17.07 1.43 -7.16
C ILE A 118 -18.31 0.81 -7.81
N ASP A 119 -18.46 -0.52 -7.70
CA ASP A 119 -19.53 -1.26 -8.36
C ASP A 119 -20.89 -1.07 -7.66
N ASP A 120 -20.94 -1.05 -6.34
CA ASP A 120 -22.17 -0.81 -5.57
C ASP A 120 -22.08 0.51 -4.80
N LEU A 121 -22.94 1.45 -5.16
CA LEU A 121 -23.00 2.76 -4.48
C LEU A 121 -23.38 2.68 -3.00
N LYS A 122 -23.88 1.53 -2.51
CA LYS A 122 -24.15 1.32 -1.09
C LYS A 122 -22.86 1.24 -0.26
N ASP A 123 -21.77 0.84 -0.89
CA ASP A 123 -20.46 0.76 -0.24
C ASP A 123 -19.76 2.12 -0.19
N LEU A 124 -20.23 3.09 -0.99
CA LEU A 124 -19.62 4.41 -1.09
C LEU A 124 -19.60 5.12 0.26
N GLY A 125 -18.42 5.41 0.76
CA GLY A 125 -18.20 6.08 2.04
C GLY A 125 -18.19 5.13 3.26
N ALA A 126 -18.33 3.82 3.06
CA ALA A 126 -18.08 2.86 4.10
C ALA A 126 -16.57 2.82 4.45
N PRO A 127 -16.21 2.72 5.73
CA PRO A 127 -14.80 2.70 6.15
C PRO A 127 -14.08 1.42 5.73
N ASP A 128 -14.82 0.34 5.52
CA ASP A 128 -14.31 -0.98 5.09
C ASP A 128 -15.44 -1.80 4.44
N ASN A 129 -15.08 -2.95 3.86
CA ASN A 129 -16.03 -3.91 3.35
C ASN A 129 -16.95 -4.41 4.47
N SER A 130 -18.21 -4.67 4.13
CA SER A 130 -19.06 -5.51 4.96
C SER A 130 -18.46 -6.93 5.01
N SER A 131 -18.60 -7.63 6.14
CA SER A 131 -18.17 -9.04 6.23
C SER A 131 -18.85 -9.87 5.14
N ALA A 132 -18.07 -10.76 4.51
CA ALA A 132 -18.59 -11.71 3.52
C ALA A 132 -19.64 -12.65 4.14
N PHE A 133 -19.54 -12.87 5.44
CA PHE A 133 -20.45 -13.74 6.19
C PHE A 133 -21.15 -12.96 7.28
N ILE A 134 -22.47 -12.94 7.21
CA ILE A 134 -23.34 -12.32 8.22
C ILE A 134 -24.26 -13.40 8.78
N SER A 135 -24.12 -13.68 10.06
CA SER A 135 -25.02 -14.54 10.78
C SER A 135 -26.26 -13.80 11.22
N LYS A 136 -27.43 -14.39 11.03
CA LYS A 136 -28.71 -13.86 11.52
C LYS A 136 -29.17 -14.69 12.72
N PHE A 137 -29.27 -14.05 13.87
CA PHE A 137 -29.76 -14.63 15.11
C PHE A 137 -31.26 -14.34 15.25
N TYR A 138 -32.07 -15.37 15.39
CA TYR A 138 -33.51 -15.25 15.55
C TYR A 138 -33.85 -15.48 17.02
N PHE A 139 -34.19 -14.41 17.70
CA PHE A 139 -34.62 -14.46 19.12
C PHE A 139 -36.13 -14.32 19.23
N GLU A 140 -36.69 -14.99 20.23
CA GLU A 140 -38.02 -14.69 20.77
C GLU A 140 -37.82 -14.00 22.11
N ILE A 141 -38.26 -12.74 22.24
CA ILE A 141 -38.13 -11.93 23.44
C ILE A 141 -39.53 -11.61 23.93
N GLU A 142 -39.89 -12.06 25.14
CA GLU A 142 -41.25 -11.93 25.69
C GLU A 142 -42.34 -12.30 24.66
N GLY A 143 -42.18 -13.45 23.99
CA GLY A 143 -43.11 -13.96 22.99
C GLY A 143 -43.12 -13.18 21.66
N HIS A 144 -42.12 -12.35 21.39
CA HIS A 144 -41.99 -11.57 20.15
C HIS A 144 -40.72 -11.93 19.41
N GLU A 145 -40.84 -12.26 18.13
CA GLU A 145 -39.68 -12.53 17.29
C GLU A 145 -38.91 -11.23 16.93
N VAL A 146 -37.59 -11.25 17.13
CA VAL A 146 -36.66 -10.19 16.76
C VAL A 146 -35.42 -10.83 16.16
N THR A 147 -35.04 -10.38 14.98
CA THR A 147 -33.84 -10.86 14.29
C THR A 147 -32.73 -9.82 14.35
N TYR A 148 -31.55 -10.26 14.68
CA TYR A 148 -30.31 -9.46 14.65
C TYR A 148 -29.30 -10.07 13.71
N SER A 149 -28.40 -9.22 13.18
CA SER A 149 -27.27 -9.66 12.36
C SER A 149 -25.97 -9.44 13.11
N SER A 150 -25.05 -10.39 12.97
CA SER A 150 -23.68 -10.32 13.47
C SER A 150 -22.72 -10.68 12.33
N PRO A 151 -21.70 -9.87 12.04
CA PRO A 151 -20.65 -10.27 11.10
C PRO A 151 -19.89 -11.46 11.66
N LEU A 152 -19.31 -12.27 10.78
CA LEU A 152 -18.34 -13.27 11.18
C LEU A 152 -16.99 -12.57 11.37
N GLU A 153 -16.39 -12.74 12.56
CA GLU A 153 -15.14 -12.10 12.94
C GLU A 153 -14.18 -13.13 13.52
N ASN A 154 -12.90 -12.88 13.42
CA ASN A 154 -11.89 -13.58 14.18
C ASN A 154 -11.56 -12.77 15.43
N LYS A 155 -11.53 -13.42 16.59
CA LYS A 155 -11.30 -12.78 17.88
C LYS A 155 -10.03 -13.32 18.51
N THR A 156 -9.10 -12.43 18.80
CA THR A 156 -7.88 -12.76 19.54
C THR A 156 -7.82 -11.99 20.85
N ASN A 157 -7.43 -12.64 21.93
CA ASN A 157 -7.27 -11.97 23.21
C ASN A 157 -5.85 -11.43 23.36
N ASN A 158 -5.72 -10.12 23.54
CA ASN A 158 -4.47 -9.46 23.85
C ASN A 158 -4.44 -9.11 25.34
N PRO A 159 -3.50 -9.64 26.14
CA PRO A 159 -3.47 -9.43 27.61
C PRO A 159 -3.38 -7.95 28.02
N THR A 160 -2.86 -7.08 27.16
CA THR A 160 -2.68 -5.65 27.47
C THR A 160 -3.72 -4.74 26.83
N LYS A 161 -4.26 -5.12 25.66
CA LYS A 161 -5.21 -4.31 24.87
C LYS A 161 -6.65 -4.81 24.97
N GLY A 162 -6.87 -6.03 25.49
CA GLY A 162 -8.18 -6.70 25.51
C GLY A 162 -8.44 -7.52 24.25
N ASP A 163 -9.72 -7.76 23.96
CA ASP A 163 -10.13 -8.51 22.79
C ASP A 163 -9.93 -7.69 21.52
N ASP A 164 -9.23 -8.26 20.53
CA ASP A 164 -9.02 -7.72 19.20
C ASP A 164 -9.87 -8.47 18.18
N TYR A 165 -10.72 -7.73 17.46
CA TYR A 165 -11.64 -8.26 16.47
C TYR A 165 -11.17 -7.93 15.06
N LYS A 166 -11.13 -8.95 14.21
CA LYS A 166 -10.79 -8.83 12.80
C LYS A 166 -11.91 -9.37 11.94
N THR A 167 -12.31 -8.62 10.94
CA THR A 167 -13.34 -9.08 10.00
C THR A 167 -12.84 -10.29 9.23
N PHE A 168 -13.65 -11.37 9.22
CA PHE A 168 -13.35 -12.56 8.44
C PHE A 168 -13.30 -12.24 6.93
N SER A 169 -12.28 -12.74 6.26
CA SER A 169 -12.03 -12.52 4.83
C SER A 169 -11.91 -13.83 4.06
N VAL A 170 -12.45 -13.85 2.86
CA VAL A 170 -12.23 -14.93 1.89
C VAL A 170 -10.94 -14.62 1.11
N GLY A 171 -10.01 -15.56 1.09
CA GLY A 171 -8.74 -15.48 0.39
C GLY A 171 -8.58 -16.54 -0.68
N ASN A 172 -7.37 -16.66 -1.21
CA ASN A 172 -6.96 -17.70 -2.15
C ASN A 172 -6.22 -18.84 -1.44
N PRO A 173 -6.21 -20.07 -2.01
CA PRO A 173 -5.42 -21.17 -1.46
C PRO A 173 -3.91 -20.98 -1.64
N ILE A 174 -3.50 -20.02 -2.47
CA ILE A 174 -2.11 -19.66 -2.74
C ILE A 174 -2.01 -18.19 -3.14
N TYR A 175 -0.92 -17.54 -2.72
CA TYR A 175 -0.61 -16.16 -3.04
C TYR A 175 0.78 -16.07 -3.66
N ILE A 176 0.97 -15.11 -4.56
CA ILE A 176 2.25 -14.86 -5.22
C ILE A 176 2.58 -13.38 -5.03
N ASN A 177 3.63 -13.11 -4.27
CA ASN A 177 4.11 -11.76 -4.02
C ASN A 177 5.43 -11.55 -4.76
N PRO A 178 5.47 -10.75 -5.84
CA PRO A 178 6.73 -10.30 -6.39
C PRO A 178 7.53 -9.52 -5.35
N LYS A 179 8.84 -9.74 -5.29
CA LYS A 179 9.73 -9.05 -4.36
C LYS A 179 9.76 -7.55 -4.62
N ASN A 180 9.67 -7.17 -5.91
CA ASN A 180 9.59 -5.79 -6.36
C ASN A 180 8.43 -5.65 -7.34
N GLU A 181 7.66 -4.59 -7.23
CA GLU A 181 6.57 -4.27 -8.17
C GLU A 181 7.09 -3.74 -9.50
N MET A 182 8.35 -3.25 -9.52
CA MET A 182 9.04 -2.76 -10.71
C MET A 182 10.44 -3.33 -10.80
N GLU A 183 10.85 -3.72 -12.00
CA GLU A 183 12.20 -4.15 -12.31
C GLU A 183 12.79 -3.35 -13.49
N LEU A 184 14.05 -2.93 -13.33
CA LEU A 184 14.77 -2.20 -14.36
C LEU A 184 15.82 -3.11 -15.04
N PHE A 185 15.75 -3.18 -16.35
CA PHE A 185 16.74 -3.86 -17.21
C PHE A 185 17.65 -2.78 -17.82
N VAL A 186 18.66 -2.39 -17.05
CA VAL A 186 19.60 -1.31 -17.43
C VAL A 186 20.81 -1.95 -18.07
N ASN A 187 21.07 -1.66 -19.36
CA ASN A 187 22.18 -2.23 -20.12
C ASN A 187 22.23 -3.78 -20.09
N SER A 188 21.13 -4.41 -19.78
CA SER A 188 21.00 -5.87 -19.69
C SER A 188 19.74 -6.35 -20.36
N ASN A 189 19.84 -7.52 -20.98
CA ASN A 189 18.68 -8.20 -21.56
C ASN A 189 18.15 -9.32 -20.66
N LYS A 190 18.91 -9.71 -19.62
CA LYS A 190 18.57 -10.84 -18.77
C LYS A 190 18.63 -10.43 -17.30
N LYS A 191 17.64 -10.87 -16.52
CA LYS A 191 17.59 -10.68 -15.09
C LYS A 191 16.69 -11.71 -14.43
N ASP A 192 17.08 -12.15 -13.22
CA ASP A 192 16.23 -12.96 -12.37
C ASP A 192 15.20 -12.08 -11.66
N ILE A 193 13.93 -12.48 -11.74
CA ILE A 193 12.84 -11.92 -10.96
C ILE A 193 12.52 -12.91 -9.84
N GLU A 194 12.55 -12.41 -8.60
CA GLU A 194 12.23 -13.19 -7.41
C GLU A 194 10.76 -12.96 -7.00
N ILE A 195 10.08 -14.06 -6.69
CA ILE A 195 8.73 -14.03 -6.14
C ILE A 195 8.67 -14.86 -4.84
N GLU A 196 7.88 -14.43 -3.89
CA GLU A 196 7.54 -15.21 -2.71
C GLU A 196 6.16 -15.84 -2.93
N VAL A 197 6.08 -17.16 -2.84
CA VAL A 197 4.82 -17.90 -2.93
C VAL A 197 4.42 -18.34 -1.54
N ILE A 198 3.19 -18.03 -1.13
CA ILE A 198 2.66 -18.26 0.21
C ILE A 198 1.45 -19.17 0.14
N ALA A 199 1.44 -20.23 0.96
CA ALA A 199 0.29 -21.12 1.09
C ALA A 199 -0.86 -20.41 1.83
N GLY A 200 -2.03 -20.33 1.20
CA GLY A 200 -3.26 -19.84 1.82
C GLY A 200 -4.10 -20.97 2.44
N LYS A 201 -3.75 -22.24 2.13
CA LYS A 201 -4.43 -23.45 2.55
C LYS A 201 -3.42 -24.54 2.95
N ASP A 202 -3.81 -25.45 3.86
CA ASP A 202 -3.03 -26.64 4.18
C ASP A 202 -3.04 -27.65 3.01
N ASN A 203 -1.94 -28.43 2.89
CA ASN A 203 -1.81 -29.51 1.91
C ASN A 203 -2.15 -29.09 0.49
N TYR A 204 -1.57 -27.99 0.02
CA TYR A 204 -1.87 -27.42 -1.29
C TYR A 204 -0.69 -27.48 -2.24
N SER A 205 -0.96 -27.89 -3.49
CA SER A 205 0.04 -27.96 -4.56
C SER A 205 -0.43 -27.20 -5.79
N SER A 206 0.50 -26.56 -6.50
CA SER A 206 0.20 -25.77 -7.69
C SER A 206 1.41 -25.63 -8.59
N ASN A 207 1.19 -25.31 -9.87
CA ASN A 207 2.23 -24.88 -10.79
C ASN A 207 2.22 -23.36 -10.91
N ILE A 208 3.38 -22.74 -10.69
CA ILE A 208 3.56 -21.30 -10.84
C ILE A 208 4.12 -21.01 -12.22
N THR A 209 3.41 -20.22 -13.00
CA THR A 209 3.74 -19.85 -14.39
C THR A 209 3.80 -18.35 -14.56
N ILE A 210 4.35 -17.91 -15.69
CA ILE A 210 4.38 -16.51 -16.11
C ILE A 210 3.44 -16.32 -17.30
N ASP A 211 2.67 -15.23 -17.24
CA ASP A 211 1.93 -14.67 -18.36
C ASP A 211 2.71 -13.42 -18.83
N ALA A 212 3.43 -13.55 -19.93
CA ALA A 212 4.33 -12.54 -20.45
C ALA A 212 3.90 -12.07 -21.85
N PRO A 213 4.20 -10.81 -22.23
CA PRO A 213 3.95 -10.31 -23.57
C PRO A 213 4.68 -11.11 -24.64
N ALA A 214 4.14 -11.12 -25.88
CA ALA A 214 4.71 -11.84 -27.00
C ALA A 214 6.18 -11.46 -27.24
N GLY A 215 7.03 -12.48 -27.39
CA GLY A 215 8.46 -12.34 -27.62
C GLY A 215 9.34 -12.21 -26.38
N VAL A 216 8.77 -12.01 -25.19
CA VAL A 216 9.48 -12.12 -23.92
C VAL A 216 9.74 -13.59 -23.63
N LYS A 217 10.99 -13.95 -23.36
CA LYS A 217 11.38 -15.32 -23.00
C LYS A 217 11.60 -15.40 -21.49
N TYR A 218 11.35 -16.57 -20.92
CA TYR A 218 11.59 -16.81 -19.49
C TYR A 218 11.93 -18.28 -19.22
N SER A 219 12.60 -18.52 -18.11
CA SER A 219 13.01 -19.85 -17.65
C SER A 219 13.02 -19.91 -16.12
N PRO A 220 12.58 -21.02 -15.51
CA PRO A 220 11.96 -22.20 -16.16
C PRO A 220 10.55 -21.87 -16.67
N GLU A 221 9.94 -22.80 -17.45
CA GLU A 221 8.58 -22.66 -17.96
C GLU A 221 7.55 -22.62 -16.83
N PHE A 222 7.77 -23.39 -15.76
CA PHE A 222 6.98 -23.34 -14.52
C PHE A 222 7.81 -23.82 -13.32
N HIS A 223 7.32 -23.51 -12.12
CA HIS A 223 7.76 -24.11 -10.86
C HIS A 223 6.62 -24.89 -10.24
N ALA A 224 6.82 -26.20 -10.01
CA ALA A 224 5.90 -26.98 -9.18
C ALA A 224 6.18 -26.71 -7.71
N VAL A 225 5.15 -26.36 -6.95
CA VAL A 225 5.22 -26.11 -5.50
C VAL A 225 4.23 -26.98 -4.77
N SER A 226 4.60 -27.42 -3.57
CA SER A 226 3.74 -28.13 -2.63
C SER A 226 3.98 -27.60 -1.23
N PHE A 227 2.94 -27.43 -0.46
CA PHE A 227 2.96 -26.89 0.89
C PHE A 227 2.19 -27.83 1.82
N GLU A 228 2.73 -28.06 3.02
CA GLU A 228 2.06 -28.85 4.04
C GLU A 228 1.12 -27.99 4.89
N ARG A 229 1.53 -26.74 5.16
CA ARG A 229 0.81 -25.87 6.09
C ARG A 229 0.51 -24.51 5.47
N LYS A 230 -0.64 -23.97 5.81
CA LYS A 230 -1.01 -22.58 5.57
C LYS A 230 0.04 -21.64 6.16
N GLY A 231 0.36 -20.59 5.42
CA GLY A 231 1.40 -19.60 5.77
C GLY A 231 2.83 -20.03 5.45
N GLU A 232 3.07 -21.26 5.00
CA GLU A 232 4.38 -21.69 4.50
C GLU A 232 4.76 -20.87 3.27
N LYS A 233 6.06 -20.52 3.17
CA LYS A 233 6.59 -19.65 2.13
C LYS A 233 7.70 -20.32 1.34
N LYS A 234 7.73 -20.06 0.05
CA LYS A 234 8.81 -20.46 -0.87
C LYS A 234 9.21 -19.31 -1.77
N THR A 235 10.52 -19.07 -1.90
CA THR A 235 11.06 -18.10 -2.86
C THR A 235 11.41 -18.80 -4.15
N LEU A 236 10.88 -18.29 -5.25
CA LEU A 236 11.13 -18.80 -6.58
C LEU A 236 11.79 -17.73 -7.44
N LYS A 237 12.50 -18.15 -8.49
CA LYS A 237 13.19 -17.27 -9.44
C LYS A 237 12.82 -17.65 -10.85
N PHE A 238 12.55 -16.64 -11.66
CA PHE A 238 12.43 -16.78 -13.10
C PHE A 238 13.45 -15.87 -13.78
N GLU A 239 14.32 -16.42 -14.61
CA GLU A 239 15.13 -15.61 -15.51
C GLU A 239 14.24 -15.06 -16.62
N ILE A 240 14.16 -13.74 -16.73
CA ILE A 240 13.48 -13.07 -17.86
C ILE A 240 14.53 -12.65 -18.88
N ASP A 241 14.29 -12.98 -20.18
CA ASP A 241 15.17 -12.63 -21.28
C ASP A 241 14.44 -11.74 -22.30
N LEU A 242 14.85 -10.50 -22.35
CA LEU A 242 14.37 -9.44 -23.25
C LEU A 242 15.30 -9.26 -24.47
N SER A 243 16.10 -10.28 -24.84
CA SER A 243 16.98 -10.22 -26.02
C SER A 243 16.15 -10.03 -27.29
N GLY A 244 16.50 -9.05 -28.10
CA GLY A 244 15.76 -8.69 -29.31
C GLY A 244 14.50 -7.88 -29.11
N GLN A 245 14.13 -7.59 -27.85
CA GLN A 245 13.02 -6.72 -27.50
C GLN A 245 13.44 -5.25 -27.49
N LYS A 246 12.49 -4.36 -27.81
CA LYS A 246 12.70 -2.89 -27.80
C LYS A 246 12.91 -2.36 -26.38
N ASP A 247 13.53 -1.21 -26.28
CA ASP A 247 13.62 -0.44 -25.03
C ASP A 247 12.26 0.22 -24.77
N THR A 248 11.47 -0.41 -23.90
CA THR A 248 10.11 0.03 -23.54
C THR A 248 9.66 -0.64 -22.23
N ASN A 249 8.41 -0.47 -21.86
CA ASN A 249 7.80 -1.10 -20.69
C ASN A 249 7.20 -2.47 -21.07
N TYR A 250 7.30 -3.42 -20.13
CA TYR A 250 6.70 -4.75 -20.21
C TYR A 250 6.02 -5.07 -18.89
N ASP A 251 4.81 -5.62 -18.92
CA ASP A 251 4.13 -6.11 -17.73
C ASP A 251 4.13 -7.63 -17.74
N ILE A 252 4.62 -8.22 -16.67
CA ILE A 252 4.65 -9.66 -16.45
C ILE A 252 3.71 -9.99 -15.31
N LYS A 253 2.85 -10.97 -15.49
CA LYS A 253 1.93 -11.46 -14.48
C LYS A 253 2.31 -12.87 -14.05
N PHE A 254 2.16 -13.17 -12.78
CA PHE A 254 2.37 -14.50 -12.25
C PHE A 254 1.03 -15.16 -11.96
N ARG A 255 0.99 -16.45 -12.19
CA ARG A 255 -0.20 -17.26 -12.06
C ARG A 255 0.12 -18.59 -11.38
N ALA A 256 -0.65 -18.93 -10.37
CA ALA A 256 -0.68 -20.26 -9.82
C ALA A 256 -1.86 -21.01 -10.42
N SER A 257 -1.66 -22.24 -10.85
CA SER A 257 -2.74 -23.07 -11.43
C SER A 257 -2.73 -24.45 -10.79
N ASP A 258 -3.90 -24.90 -10.38
CA ASP A 258 -4.19 -26.27 -10.07
C ASP A 258 -5.04 -26.92 -11.20
N GLU A 259 -5.56 -28.12 -11.01
CA GLU A 259 -6.33 -28.84 -12.03
C GLU A 259 -7.61 -28.10 -12.47
N ASN A 260 -8.17 -27.24 -11.63
CA ASN A 260 -9.51 -26.69 -11.83
C ASN A 260 -9.55 -25.15 -11.88
N LYS A 261 -8.60 -24.48 -11.21
CA LYS A 261 -8.63 -23.03 -10.99
C LYS A 261 -7.26 -22.41 -11.20
N SER A 262 -7.28 -21.10 -11.35
CA SER A 262 -6.09 -20.29 -11.53
C SER A 262 -6.17 -19.04 -10.66
N TYR A 263 -5.06 -18.69 -9.98
CA TYR A 263 -4.95 -17.61 -9.01
C TYR A 263 -3.80 -16.72 -9.41
N ASN A 264 -4.01 -15.41 -9.35
CA ASN A 264 -3.04 -14.38 -9.75
C ASN A 264 -2.97 -13.23 -8.73
N ARG A 265 -3.23 -13.52 -7.46
CA ARG A 265 -3.21 -12.50 -6.41
C ARG A 265 -2.09 -12.76 -5.40
N GLY A 266 -1.49 -11.69 -4.93
CA GLY A 266 -0.68 -11.68 -3.73
C GLY A 266 -1.52 -11.48 -2.48
N ILE A 267 -0.84 -11.39 -1.34
CA ILE A 267 -1.43 -10.97 -0.06
C ILE A 267 -0.51 -9.95 0.60
N ASP A 268 -1.10 -8.88 1.09
CA ASP A 268 -0.40 -7.79 1.75
C ASP A 268 -1.17 -7.31 2.99
N PHE A 269 -0.45 -6.97 4.05
CA PHE A 269 -1.01 -6.59 5.33
C PHE A 269 -0.57 -5.17 5.70
N ILE A 270 -1.53 -4.28 5.92
CA ILE A 270 -1.28 -2.97 6.50
C ILE A 270 -1.65 -3.04 7.98
N ASN A 271 -0.63 -3.06 8.83
CA ASN A 271 -0.77 -3.26 10.26
C ASN A 271 -0.17 -2.07 11.03
N TYR A 272 -1.03 -1.21 11.56
CA TYR A 272 -0.66 -0.11 12.44
C TYR A 272 -1.46 -0.17 13.73
N ASP A 273 -0.85 0.21 14.85
CA ASP A 273 -1.47 0.14 16.18
C ASP A 273 -2.77 0.94 16.35
N HIS A 274 -3.01 1.93 15.50
CA HIS A 274 -4.14 2.86 15.60
C HIS A 274 -5.30 2.55 14.64
N ILE A 275 -5.18 1.53 13.80
CA ILE A 275 -6.23 1.07 12.88
C ILE A 275 -6.38 -0.45 12.95
N PRO A 276 -7.56 -1.01 12.64
CA PRO A 276 -7.71 -2.44 12.42
C PRO A 276 -6.80 -2.93 11.30
N LEU A 277 -6.32 -4.18 11.42
CA LEU A 277 -5.53 -4.82 10.37
C LEU A 277 -6.26 -4.76 9.03
N GLN A 278 -5.59 -4.27 8.00
CA GLN A 278 -6.10 -4.23 6.64
C GLN A 278 -5.42 -5.31 5.81
N THR A 279 -6.20 -6.17 5.20
CA THR A 279 -5.71 -7.18 4.25
C THR A 279 -6.03 -6.75 2.83
N ARG A 280 -5.04 -6.82 1.95
CA ARG A 280 -5.15 -6.52 0.53
C ARG A 280 -4.74 -7.73 -0.30
N PHE A 281 -5.31 -7.86 -1.48
CA PHE A 281 -5.01 -8.92 -2.42
C PHE A 281 -4.60 -8.35 -3.79
N PRO A 282 -3.41 -7.70 -3.88
CA PRO A 282 -2.96 -7.07 -5.12
C PRO A 282 -2.79 -8.09 -6.25
N GLU A 283 -2.91 -7.64 -7.50
CA GLU A 283 -2.57 -8.47 -8.66
C GLU A 283 -1.08 -8.83 -8.61
N SER A 284 -0.75 -10.09 -8.82
CA SER A 284 0.64 -10.56 -8.86
C SER A 284 1.28 -10.20 -10.20
N SER A 285 1.88 -9.02 -10.27
CA SER A 285 2.48 -8.51 -11.49
C SER A 285 3.75 -7.70 -11.20
N VAL A 286 4.64 -7.65 -12.19
CA VAL A 286 5.85 -6.85 -12.19
C VAL A 286 5.90 -6.02 -13.45
N SER A 287 6.03 -4.71 -13.28
CA SER A 287 6.31 -3.81 -14.40
C SER A 287 7.82 -3.77 -14.66
N ILE A 288 8.23 -4.08 -15.87
CA ILE A 288 9.63 -4.04 -16.29
C ILE A 288 9.84 -2.84 -17.19
N LYS A 289 10.90 -2.07 -16.94
CA LYS A 289 11.37 -1.04 -17.86
C LYS A 289 12.76 -1.40 -18.36
N LYS A 290 12.89 -1.56 -19.69
CA LYS A 290 14.16 -1.80 -20.36
C LYS A 290 14.67 -0.51 -20.99
N PHE A 291 15.93 -0.15 -20.72
CA PHE A 291 16.59 1.02 -21.29
C PHE A 291 18.12 0.94 -21.14
N ASN A 292 18.82 1.79 -21.89
CA ASN A 292 20.25 1.94 -21.77
C ASN A 292 20.58 3.20 -20.95
N LEU A 293 21.51 3.08 -20.00
CA LEU A 293 21.97 4.19 -19.18
C LEU A 293 23.49 4.15 -19.05
N ASN A 294 24.16 5.21 -19.43
CA ASN A 294 25.57 5.38 -19.16
C ASN A 294 25.78 5.96 -17.77
N SER A 295 26.63 5.36 -16.98
CA SER A 295 26.99 5.84 -15.64
C SER A 295 28.51 5.95 -15.53
N LYS A 296 29.00 7.13 -15.10
CA LYS A 296 30.42 7.35 -14.77
C LYS A 296 30.70 7.13 -13.28
N SER A 297 29.76 7.52 -12.45
CA SER A 297 29.83 7.39 -10.99
C SER A 297 29.23 6.07 -10.55
N LYS A 298 29.77 5.47 -9.51
CA LYS A 298 29.30 4.17 -9.05
C LYS A 298 28.97 4.13 -7.56
N LYS A 299 29.56 5.01 -6.75
CA LYS A 299 29.42 4.99 -5.29
C LYS A 299 28.89 6.30 -4.75
N ILE A 300 27.74 6.24 -4.10
CA ILE A 300 26.99 7.39 -3.62
C ILE A 300 26.81 7.31 -2.12
N ALA A 301 27.13 8.38 -1.41
CA ALA A 301 26.71 8.59 -0.04
C ALA A 301 25.30 9.22 -0.04
N TYR A 302 24.40 8.70 0.74
CA TYR A 302 23.05 9.23 0.86
C TYR A 302 22.71 9.51 2.33
N LEU A 303 22.24 10.70 2.61
CA LEU A 303 21.76 11.10 3.93
C LEU A 303 20.24 11.23 3.88
N MET A 304 19.55 10.31 4.55
CA MET A 304 18.10 10.20 4.50
C MET A 304 17.42 11.42 5.15
N GLY A 305 16.34 11.89 4.53
CA GLY A 305 15.37 12.78 5.16
C GLY A 305 14.29 12.00 5.92
N PRO A 306 13.02 12.43 5.90
CA PRO A 306 11.93 11.71 6.56
C PRO A 306 11.61 10.33 5.94
N GLY A 307 12.19 10.02 4.78
CA GLY A 307 12.04 8.79 4.03
C GLY A 307 11.71 9.05 2.57
N ASP A 308 12.41 8.36 1.68
CA ASP A 308 12.15 8.35 0.24
C ASP A 308 12.73 7.08 -0.39
N LEU A 309 12.39 6.81 -1.66
CA LEU A 309 12.83 5.63 -2.41
C LEU A 309 14.00 5.92 -3.36
N VAL A 310 14.62 7.10 -3.29
CA VAL A 310 15.74 7.48 -4.18
C VAL A 310 16.94 6.55 -4.02
N PRO A 311 17.36 6.16 -2.79
CA PRO A 311 18.47 5.22 -2.64
C PRO A 311 18.23 3.87 -3.33
N GLN A 312 17.03 3.32 -3.16
CA GLN A 312 16.64 2.06 -3.81
C GLN A 312 16.61 2.22 -5.33
N SER A 313 16.03 3.31 -5.83
CA SER A 313 15.96 3.61 -7.26
C SER A 313 17.33 3.76 -7.90
N LEU A 314 18.27 4.42 -7.21
CA LEU A 314 19.67 4.51 -7.64
C LEU A 314 20.34 3.12 -7.67
N GLY A 315 20.06 2.27 -6.68
CA GLY A 315 20.51 0.88 -6.65
C GLY A 315 20.02 0.08 -7.86
N LEU A 316 18.75 0.25 -8.24
CA LEU A 316 18.16 -0.43 -9.40
C LEU A 316 18.83 -0.05 -10.73
N VAL A 317 19.38 1.15 -10.85
CA VAL A 317 20.12 1.60 -12.04
C VAL A 317 21.64 1.37 -11.95
N GLY A 318 22.10 0.63 -10.93
CA GLY A 318 23.47 0.13 -10.83
C GLY A 318 24.42 0.95 -9.98
N TYR A 319 23.92 1.94 -9.19
CA TYR A 319 24.75 2.62 -8.21
C TYR A 319 24.87 1.83 -6.90
N GLN A 320 26.05 1.86 -6.29
CA GLN A 320 26.20 1.46 -4.90
C GLN A 320 25.85 2.66 -4.02
N VAL A 321 24.82 2.53 -3.21
CA VAL A 321 24.35 3.61 -2.32
C VAL A 321 24.55 3.20 -0.87
N ASP A 322 25.35 3.95 -0.13
CA ASP A 322 25.55 3.77 1.30
C ASP A 322 24.77 4.85 2.06
N LEU A 323 23.85 4.43 2.93
CA LEU A 323 23.15 5.35 3.84
C LEU A 323 24.10 5.76 4.97
N LEU A 324 24.34 7.06 5.10
CA LEU A 324 25.21 7.61 6.15
C LEU A 324 24.40 8.33 7.22
N THR A 325 24.92 8.30 8.45
CA THR A 325 24.44 9.16 9.55
C THR A 325 25.26 10.46 9.60
N ASN A 326 24.79 11.46 10.35
CA ASN A 326 25.48 12.75 10.49
C ASN A 326 26.90 12.58 11.02
N GLU A 327 27.10 11.67 11.99
CA GLU A 327 28.40 11.40 12.63
C GLU A 327 29.41 10.80 11.66
N GLN A 328 28.94 10.15 10.61
CA GLN A 328 29.78 9.55 9.57
C GLN A 328 30.22 10.57 8.52
N ILE A 329 29.59 11.75 8.47
CA ILE A 329 29.94 12.81 7.50
C ILE A 329 31.21 13.53 7.94
N ASN A 330 32.30 13.18 7.32
CA ASN A 330 33.59 13.85 7.42
C ASN A 330 34.36 13.70 6.10
N LEU A 331 35.34 14.56 5.87
CA LEU A 331 36.09 14.60 4.60
C LEU A 331 36.74 13.25 4.25
N LYS A 332 37.30 12.54 5.23
CA LYS A 332 37.92 11.22 5.01
C LYS A 332 36.90 10.18 4.53
N THR A 333 35.68 10.22 5.07
CA THR A 333 34.59 9.34 4.64
C THR A 333 34.09 9.74 3.25
N LEU A 334 33.82 11.04 3.02
CA LEU A 334 33.25 11.54 1.78
C LEU A 334 34.14 11.31 0.56
N ARG A 335 35.46 11.34 0.71
CA ARG A 335 36.43 11.03 -0.37
C ARG A 335 36.27 9.61 -0.97
N LYS A 336 35.49 8.75 -0.33
CA LYS A 336 35.21 7.40 -0.84
C LYS A 336 34.03 7.35 -1.81
N TYR A 337 33.33 8.47 -1.98
CA TYR A 337 32.10 8.58 -2.76
C TYR A 337 32.24 9.58 -3.88
N ASP A 338 31.59 9.28 -5.01
CA ASP A 338 31.54 10.16 -6.20
C ASP A 338 30.56 11.30 -5.99
N ALA A 339 29.54 11.10 -5.14
CA ALA A 339 28.58 12.13 -4.77
C ALA A 339 28.04 11.89 -3.36
N LEU A 340 27.61 13.00 -2.74
CA LEU A 340 26.77 13.02 -1.54
C LEU A 340 25.41 13.56 -1.90
N ILE A 341 24.33 12.84 -1.52
CA ILE A 341 22.95 13.27 -1.74
C ILE A 341 22.27 13.46 -0.39
N PHE A 342 21.71 14.65 -0.17
CA PHE A 342 20.78 14.93 0.91
C PHE A 342 19.37 14.60 0.42
N GLY A 343 18.70 13.67 1.10
CA GLY A 343 17.36 13.22 0.78
C GLY A 343 16.30 14.32 0.87
N VAL A 344 15.14 14.01 0.35
CA VAL A 344 13.98 14.92 0.39
C VAL A 344 13.76 15.43 1.80
N ARG A 345 13.68 16.77 1.99
CA ARG A 345 13.40 17.43 3.26
C ARG A 345 14.39 17.10 4.41
N ALA A 346 15.61 16.65 4.09
CA ALA A 346 16.59 16.28 5.12
C ALA A 346 16.83 17.41 6.13
N PHE A 347 17.02 18.64 5.68
CA PHE A 347 17.22 19.82 6.55
C PHE A 347 15.96 20.27 7.30
N ASN A 348 14.77 19.85 6.88
CA ASN A 348 13.53 20.11 7.61
C ASN A 348 13.41 19.24 8.86
N VAL A 349 13.89 17.99 8.81
CA VAL A 349 13.82 17.05 9.93
C VAL A 349 15.03 17.13 10.84
N ASP A 350 16.20 17.43 10.28
CA ASP A 350 17.44 17.56 11.05
C ASP A 350 18.18 18.88 10.76
N LYS A 351 17.97 19.85 11.64
CA LYS A 351 18.62 21.18 11.55
C LYS A 351 20.12 21.14 11.84
N SER A 352 20.62 20.08 12.51
CA SER A 352 22.05 19.94 12.82
C SER A 352 22.90 19.74 11.58
N LEU A 353 22.28 19.33 10.44
CA LEU A 353 22.96 19.18 9.16
C LEU A 353 23.64 20.45 8.68
N THR A 354 23.17 21.62 9.09
CA THR A 354 23.81 22.91 8.74
C THR A 354 25.22 23.03 9.32
N GLN A 355 25.51 22.32 10.43
CA GLN A 355 26.84 22.30 11.07
C GLN A 355 27.88 21.51 10.26
N LEU A 356 27.42 20.70 9.30
CA LEU A 356 28.29 19.92 8.41
C LEU A 356 28.88 20.79 7.27
N LYS A 357 28.50 22.07 7.15
CA LYS A 357 28.96 22.97 6.07
C LYS A 357 30.48 22.95 5.87
N PRO A 358 31.34 23.07 6.89
CA PRO A 358 32.78 23.09 6.67
C PRO A 358 33.31 21.83 5.97
N GLN A 359 32.85 20.64 6.42
CA GLN A 359 33.24 19.35 5.83
C GLN A 359 32.73 19.19 4.39
N ILE A 360 31.51 19.64 4.15
CA ILE A 360 30.87 19.59 2.82
C ILE A 360 31.57 20.55 1.85
N MET A 361 31.89 21.78 2.28
CA MET A 361 32.61 22.74 1.46
C MET A 361 33.99 22.18 1.09
N SER A 362 34.75 21.64 2.04
CA SER A 362 36.04 21.02 1.76
C SER A 362 35.93 19.87 0.74
N TYR A 363 34.86 19.05 0.84
CA TYR A 363 34.61 17.97 -0.10
C TYR A 363 34.32 18.50 -1.52
N ILE A 364 33.51 19.55 -1.64
CA ILE A 364 33.20 20.20 -2.93
C ILE A 364 34.45 20.86 -3.54
N GLU A 365 35.24 21.59 -2.75
CA GLU A 365 36.47 22.22 -3.18
C GLU A 365 37.52 21.22 -3.72
N GLU A 366 37.51 19.98 -3.20
CA GLU A 366 38.30 18.86 -3.71
C GLU A 366 37.73 18.20 -4.96
N GLY A 367 36.58 18.64 -5.46
CA GLY A 367 35.92 18.15 -6.67
C GLY A 367 34.76 17.17 -6.39
N GLY A 368 34.28 17.08 -5.15
CA GLY A 368 33.13 16.26 -4.80
C GLY A 368 31.81 16.88 -5.28
N ASN A 369 30.86 16.03 -5.63
CA ASN A 369 29.53 16.45 -6.04
C ASN A 369 28.55 16.37 -4.86
N VAL A 370 27.74 17.42 -4.67
CA VAL A 370 26.69 17.44 -3.63
C VAL A 370 25.35 17.77 -4.26
N ILE A 371 24.34 16.95 -3.97
CA ILE A 371 22.96 17.15 -4.41
C ILE A 371 22.10 17.36 -3.17
N VAL A 372 21.39 18.49 -3.15
CA VAL A 372 20.40 18.77 -2.11
C VAL A 372 19.03 18.70 -2.76
N GLN A 373 18.23 17.68 -2.36
CA GLN A 373 16.86 17.57 -2.84
C GLN A 373 15.97 18.64 -2.18
N TYR A 374 14.72 18.74 -2.62
CA TYR A 374 13.84 19.80 -2.18
C TYR A 374 13.64 19.81 -0.66
N ASN A 375 13.49 21.02 -0.12
CA ASN A 375 13.12 21.28 1.26
C ASN A 375 11.93 22.23 1.28
N THR A 376 11.18 22.26 2.38
CA THR A 376 10.00 23.10 2.52
C THR A 376 10.29 24.34 3.32
N SER A 377 9.57 25.44 3.02
CA SER A 377 9.54 26.64 3.83
C SER A 377 8.13 26.90 4.35
N SER A 378 7.98 27.20 5.65
CA SER A 378 6.70 27.54 6.26
C SER A 378 6.89 28.50 7.43
N ARG A 379 5.81 29.16 7.87
CA ARG A 379 5.83 30.02 9.08
C ARG A 379 6.25 29.25 10.34
N TRP A 380 6.01 27.96 10.38
CA TRP A 380 6.30 27.09 11.54
C TRP A 380 7.66 26.41 11.44
N ASN A 381 8.25 26.38 10.25
CA ASN A 381 9.56 25.78 10.00
C ASN A 381 10.42 26.80 9.26
N ASN A 382 11.05 27.70 10.02
CA ASN A 382 12.00 28.67 9.47
C ASN A 382 13.32 27.96 9.21
N LEU A 383 13.43 27.38 8.01
CA LEU A 383 14.64 26.70 7.55
C LEU A 383 15.57 27.76 6.91
N ASP A 384 16.72 27.99 7.54
CA ASP A 384 17.78 28.81 6.96
C ASP A 384 18.79 27.92 6.21
N LEU A 385 18.50 27.64 4.93
CA LEU A 385 19.45 26.93 4.07
C LEU A 385 20.70 27.74 3.77
N ASN A 386 20.69 29.06 3.90
CA ASN A 386 21.86 29.90 3.63
C ASN A 386 22.97 29.66 4.65
N SER A 387 22.64 29.16 5.84
CA SER A 387 23.64 28.72 6.80
C SER A 387 24.43 27.48 6.32
N PHE A 388 23.89 26.73 5.37
CA PHE A 388 24.52 25.54 4.78
C PHE A 388 25.02 25.77 3.36
N LEU A 389 24.20 26.34 2.48
CA LEU A 389 24.50 26.50 1.07
C LEU A 389 25.73 27.42 0.82
N PRO A 390 26.44 27.24 -0.31
CA PRO A 390 27.59 28.09 -0.64
C PRO A 390 27.20 29.51 -0.98
N HIS A 391 26.06 29.71 -1.61
CA HIS A 391 25.51 30.96 -2.04
C HIS A 391 24.07 31.16 -1.60
N ASN A 392 23.62 32.39 -1.50
CA ASN A 392 22.29 32.71 -1.03
C ASN A 392 21.19 32.16 -1.96
N LEU A 393 20.17 31.63 -1.34
CA LEU A 393 18.99 31.05 -1.97
C LEU A 393 17.77 31.24 -1.05
N ASN A 394 16.65 31.66 -1.61
CA ASN A 394 15.39 31.77 -0.89
C ASN A 394 14.36 30.78 -1.43
N ILE A 395 13.88 29.87 -0.59
CA ILE A 395 12.82 28.93 -0.94
C ILE A 395 11.47 29.62 -0.75
N SER A 396 10.63 29.56 -1.78
CA SER A 396 9.28 30.10 -1.75
C SER A 396 8.23 28.98 -1.55
N ARG A 397 6.97 29.34 -1.70
CA ARG A 397 5.85 28.41 -1.81
C ARG A 397 5.34 28.26 -3.25
N ASN A 398 6.12 28.70 -4.21
CA ASN A 398 5.80 28.52 -5.62
C ASN A 398 5.73 27.02 -5.95
N ARG A 399 4.82 26.69 -6.81
CA ARG A 399 4.54 25.31 -7.24
C ARG A 399 4.24 25.26 -8.73
N VAL A 400 4.32 24.07 -9.30
CA VAL A 400 3.77 23.72 -10.60
C VAL A 400 2.98 22.44 -10.38
N SER A 401 1.66 22.57 -10.32
CA SER A 401 0.75 21.50 -9.90
C SER A 401 0.16 20.69 -11.06
N GLU A 402 0.14 21.26 -12.27
CA GLU A 402 -0.31 20.51 -13.45
C GLU A 402 0.75 19.46 -13.83
N GLU A 403 0.36 18.19 -13.86
CA GLU A 403 1.25 17.07 -14.17
C GLU A 403 1.84 17.14 -15.57
N ASN A 404 1.07 17.65 -16.51
CA ASN A 404 1.46 17.86 -17.91
C ASN A 404 1.95 19.29 -18.18
N ALA A 405 2.26 20.08 -17.13
CA ALA A 405 2.84 21.40 -17.33
C ALA A 405 4.07 21.32 -18.23
N PRO A 406 4.21 22.19 -19.21
CA PRO A 406 5.34 22.17 -20.12
C PRO A 406 6.65 22.45 -19.36
N VAL A 407 7.69 21.70 -19.70
CA VAL A 407 9.05 21.95 -19.26
C VAL A 407 9.83 22.61 -20.40
N THR A 408 10.55 23.68 -20.10
CA THR A 408 11.44 24.33 -21.07
C THR A 408 12.88 24.22 -20.60
N ILE A 409 13.77 23.75 -21.45
CA ILE A 409 15.20 23.67 -21.17
C ILE A 409 15.81 25.08 -21.43
N LEU A 410 16.36 25.70 -20.39
CA LEU A 410 16.93 27.05 -20.44
C LEU A 410 18.38 27.05 -20.96
N ASN A 411 19.15 26.02 -20.59
CA ASN A 411 20.56 25.88 -20.98
C ASN A 411 20.81 24.49 -21.61
N ALA A 412 20.43 24.33 -22.88
CA ALA A 412 20.49 23.04 -23.57
C ALA A 412 21.92 22.46 -23.70
N ASN A 413 22.95 23.33 -23.63
CA ASN A 413 24.35 22.91 -23.78
C ASN A 413 25.05 22.59 -22.45
N HIS A 414 24.36 22.75 -21.32
CA HIS A 414 24.95 22.48 -20.01
C HIS A 414 25.38 21.02 -19.88
N PRO A 415 26.59 20.73 -19.36
CA PRO A 415 27.10 19.37 -19.25
C PRO A 415 26.19 18.42 -18.47
N ALA A 416 25.51 18.90 -17.42
CA ALA A 416 24.58 18.09 -16.62
C ALA A 416 23.37 17.57 -17.41
N LEU A 417 23.02 18.21 -18.54
CA LEU A 417 21.93 17.76 -19.42
C LEU A 417 22.44 16.94 -20.62
N ASN A 418 23.75 16.78 -20.79
CA ASN A 418 24.34 16.13 -21.95
C ASN A 418 25.35 15.01 -21.62
N THR A 419 25.76 14.87 -20.36
CA THR A 419 26.84 13.95 -19.99
C THR A 419 26.53 13.27 -18.64
N PRO A 420 26.61 11.94 -18.54
CA PRO A 420 26.93 10.96 -19.60
C PRO A 420 25.75 10.63 -20.53
N ASN A 421 24.53 11.03 -20.20
CA ASN A 421 23.33 10.84 -21.00
C ASN A 421 22.76 12.20 -21.39
N LYS A 422 22.05 12.24 -22.50
CA LYS A 422 21.32 13.43 -22.92
C LYS A 422 19.94 13.43 -22.28
N ILE A 423 19.61 14.47 -21.55
CA ILE A 423 18.27 14.76 -21.03
C ILE A 423 17.53 15.61 -22.07
N SER A 424 16.33 15.21 -22.42
CA SER A 424 15.45 15.82 -23.40
C SER A 424 14.05 16.06 -22.82
N LEU A 425 13.17 16.70 -23.56
CA LEU A 425 11.78 16.90 -23.12
C LEU A 425 11.02 15.59 -22.89
N ASN A 426 11.35 14.54 -23.65
CA ASN A 426 10.70 13.22 -23.49
C ASN A 426 10.97 12.58 -22.10
N ASP A 427 12.02 13.00 -21.40
CA ASP A 427 12.32 12.49 -20.06
C ASP A 427 11.35 13.03 -19.00
N PHE A 428 10.55 14.02 -19.35
CA PHE A 428 9.49 14.58 -18.49
C PHE A 428 8.09 14.09 -18.84
N ASP A 429 7.96 13.22 -19.84
CA ASP A 429 6.68 12.63 -20.23
C ASP A 429 6.25 11.56 -19.23
N GLY A 430 4.95 11.49 -18.96
CA GLY A 430 4.36 10.49 -18.07
C GLY A 430 4.68 10.67 -16.59
N TRP A 431 5.15 11.83 -16.17
CA TRP A 431 5.25 12.16 -14.76
C TRP A 431 3.84 12.21 -14.16
N VAL A 432 3.69 11.61 -12.99
CA VAL A 432 2.48 11.62 -12.19
C VAL A 432 2.71 12.55 -11.00
N GLN A 433 1.72 13.30 -10.58
CA GLN A 433 1.78 14.35 -9.57
C GLN A 433 2.34 15.69 -10.08
N GLU A 434 2.52 16.66 -9.19
CA GLU A 434 3.03 17.98 -9.53
C GLU A 434 4.47 17.94 -10.08
N ARG A 435 4.81 18.89 -10.96
CA ARG A 435 6.16 19.07 -11.48
C ARG A 435 7.15 19.47 -10.40
N GLY A 436 6.69 20.21 -9.41
CA GLY A 436 7.50 20.59 -8.28
C GLY A 436 6.78 21.50 -7.29
N LEU A 437 7.36 21.60 -6.11
CA LEU A 437 6.83 22.35 -4.99
C LEU A 437 7.97 23.06 -4.25
N TYR A 438 7.69 24.21 -3.66
CA TYR A 438 8.66 25.03 -2.94
C TYR A 438 9.83 25.49 -3.81
N PHE A 439 9.55 25.91 -5.03
CA PHE A 439 10.59 26.46 -5.92
C PHE A 439 11.30 27.63 -5.26
N PRO A 440 12.63 27.73 -5.39
CA PRO A 440 13.34 28.96 -5.12
C PRO A 440 12.80 30.10 -5.96
N ASN A 441 12.67 31.31 -5.40
CA ASN A 441 12.23 32.51 -6.09
C ASN A 441 13.29 33.58 -6.18
N GLU A 442 14.36 33.45 -5.39
CA GLU A 442 15.52 34.35 -5.38
C GLU A 442 16.76 33.51 -5.11
N TRP A 443 17.82 33.77 -5.86
CA TRP A 443 19.13 33.13 -5.70
C TRP A 443 20.28 34.00 -6.22
N SER A 444 21.48 33.69 -5.75
CA SER A 444 22.72 34.32 -6.17
C SER A 444 22.98 34.08 -7.66
N VAL A 445 23.62 35.07 -8.32
CA VAL A 445 24.09 34.96 -9.73
C VAL A 445 25.10 33.84 -9.97
N ASN A 446 25.63 33.25 -8.90
CA ASN A 446 26.53 32.09 -8.96
C ASN A 446 25.78 30.77 -9.19
N TYR A 447 24.44 30.78 -9.23
CA TYR A 447 23.64 29.62 -9.65
C TYR A 447 23.23 29.76 -11.11
N GLU A 448 23.37 28.66 -11.84
CA GLU A 448 22.83 28.50 -13.20
C GLU A 448 21.50 27.74 -13.12
N THR A 449 20.50 28.18 -13.88
CA THR A 449 19.20 27.53 -14.02
C THR A 449 19.19 26.67 -15.26
N LEU A 450 18.65 25.45 -15.17
CA LEU A 450 18.65 24.52 -16.30
C LEU A 450 17.29 24.36 -16.97
N ILE A 451 16.21 24.39 -16.18
CA ILE A 451 14.86 24.18 -16.66
C ILE A 451 13.89 25.15 -16.02
N THR A 452 12.78 25.41 -16.70
CA THR A 452 11.64 26.14 -16.17
C THR A 452 10.34 25.40 -16.48
N SER A 453 9.32 25.61 -15.64
CA SER A 453 7.97 25.10 -15.84
C SER A 453 6.97 26.02 -15.15
N ASN A 454 5.70 26.00 -15.59
CA ASN A 454 4.61 26.75 -14.97
C ASN A 454 3.26 26.10 -15.26
N ASP A 455 2.31 26.31 -14.37
CA ASP A 455 0.90 26.01 -14.61
C ASP A 455 0.35 26.98 -15.66
N LYS A 456 -0.70 26.58 -16.36
CA LYS A 456 -1.28 27.39 -17.45
C LYS A 456 -1.71 28.77 -16.96
N GLY A 457 -1.15 29.80 -17.58
CA GLY A 457 -1.46 31.19 -17.24
C GLY A 457 -0.68 31.76 -16.05
N GLU A 458 0.20 30.98 -15.43
CA GLU A 458 1.07 31.43 -14.34
C GLU A 458 2.46 31.84 -14.86
N LYS A 459 3.23 32.51 -14.01
CA LYS A 459 4.63 32.89 -14.34
C LYS A 459 5.53 31.66 -14.26
N PRO A 460 6.59 31.60 -15.12
CA PRO A 460 7.58 30.55 -15.06
C PRO A 460 8.30 30.47 -13.71
N ASN A 461 8.61 29.22 -13.28
CA ASN A 461 9.43 28.92 -12.11
C ASN A 461 10.76 28.34 -12.58
N ASP A 462 11.83 29.20 -12.61
CA ASP A 462 13.13 28.85 -13.16
C ASP A 462 14.04 28.13 -12.15
N GLY A 463 13.63 28.03 -10.88
CA GLY A 463 14.42 27.46 -9.80
C GLY A 463 14.31 25.94 -9.64
N GLY A 464 13.78 25.22 -10.65
CA GLY A 464 13.57 23.77 -10.54
C GLY A 464 14.87 22.96 -10.39
N ILE A 465 15.93 23.36 -11.13
CA ILE A 465 17.28 22.83 -10.99
C ILE A 465 18.25 23.98 -10.99
N LEU A 466 18.96 24.15 -9.88
CA LEU A 466 19.98 25.14 -9.68
C LEU A 466 21.36 24.49 -9.53
N ILE A 467 22.33 24.91 -10.29
CA ILE A 467 23.70 24.38 -10.22
C ILE A 467 24.68 25.53 -9.92
N SER A 468 25.61 25.25 -9.04
CA SER A 468 26.74 26.12 -8.76
C SER A 468 28.04 25.33 -8.76
N LYS A 469 29.08 25.88 -9.34
CA LYS A 469 30.43 25.33 -9.35
C LYS A 469 31.28 26.06 -8.31
N ILE A 470 31.99 25.28 -7.47
CA ILE A 470 32.87 25.76 -6.40
C ILE A 470 34.17 25.00 -6.48
N GLY A 471 35.30 25.69 -6.45
CA GLY A 471 36.63 25.07 -6.54
C GLY A 471 36.92 24.50 -7.95
N LYS A 472 37.43 23.27 -7.98
CA LYS A 472 37.91 22.61 -9.21
C LYS A 472 36.80 22.17 -10.16
#